data_7b9806fbe69e9f62131fc42c40f8b5ac
#
_entry.id   7b9806fbe69e9f62131fc42c40f8b5ac
#
_cell.length_a   1.000
_cell.length_b   1.000
_cell.length_c   1.000
_cell.angle_alpha   90.00
_cell.angle_beta   90.00
_cell.angle_gamma   90.00
#
_symmetry.space_group_name_H-M   'P 1'
#
loop_
_entity.id
_entity.type
_entity.pdbx_description
1 polymer ?
#
loop_
_entity_poly.entity_id
_entity_poly.type
_entity_poly.pdbx_seq_one_letter_code
_entity_poly.pdbx_strand_id
1 'polypeptide(L)'
;MITLDYARTMTRYTIWQNTSLMAAADGLHDSARWQDRGAFFRSIAETLNHILGDDITWLARLEGRQAEAERLGARFPYTDAPRDWKTYKEERQAANAALVTWAENLS
;
A
#
# COMPACT_ATOMS: atom_id res chain seq x y z
N MET A 1 -19.82 -10.86 10.24
CA MET A 1 -19.63 -11.21 8.82
C MET A 1 -19.42 -9.94 8.00
N ILE A 2 -18.45 -9.94 7.11
CA ILE A 2 -18.18 -8.81 6.21
C ILE A 2 -19.18 -8.84 5.06
N THR A 3 -19.94 -7.76 4.89
CA THR A 3 -20.89 -7.64 3.78
C THR A 3 -20.19 -7.05 2.55
N LEU A 4 -20.83 -7.19 1.37
CA LEU A 4 -20.35 -6.55 0.15
C LEU A 4 -20.24 -5.03 0.31
N ASP A 5 -21.28 -4.44 0.90
CA ASP A 5 -21.30 -2.99 1.12
C ASP A 5 -20.17 -2.55 2.04
N TYR A 6 -19.88 -3.31 3.09
CA TYR A 6 -18.77 -3.02 3.99
C TYR A 6 -17.44 -3.08 3.24
N ALA A 7 -17.21 -4.16 2.48
CA ALA A 7 -15.98 -4.34 1.72
C ALA A 7 -15.78 -3.20 0.71
N ARG A 8 -16.83 -2.81 0.01
CA ARG A 8 -16.78 -1.72 -0.97
C ARG A 8 -16.52 -0.36 -0.30
N THR A 9 -17.18 -0.12 0.83
CA THR A 9 -17.00 1.13 1.59
C THR A 9 -15.59 1.24 2.12
N MET A 10 -15.06 0.17 2.71
CA MET A 10 -13.69 0.15 3.24
C MET A 10 -12.66 0.29 2.13
N THR A 11 -12.91 -0.28 0.96
CA THR A 11 -12.04 -0.12 -0.20
C THR A 11 -11.98 1.34 -0.64
N ARG A 12 -13.14 2.00 -0.76
CA ARG A 12 -13.17 3.43 -1.12
C ARG A 12 -12.46 4.30 -0.09
N TYR A 13 -12.66 4.00 1.19
CA TYR A 13 -11.99 4.72 2.28
C TYR A 13 -10.47 4.55 2.21
N THR A 14 -10.01 3.31 2.02
CA THR A 14 -8.58 2.99 1.92
C THR A 14 -7.94 3.73 0.74
N ILE A 15 -8.60 3.74 -0.42
CA ILE A 15 -8.10 4.43 -1.61
C ILE A 15 -8.05 5.94 -1.38
N TRP A 16 -9.10 6.50 -0.79
CA TRP A 16 -9.13 7.92 -0.45
C TRP A 16 -7.96 8.30 0.46
N GLN A 17 -7.74 7.51 1.49
CA GLN A 17 -6.66 7.74 2.45
C GLN A 17 -5.29 7.63 1.79
N ASN A 18 -5.06 6.57 1.01
CA ASN A 18 -3.81 6.35 0.29
C ASN A 18 -3.52 7.47 -0.69
N THR A 19 -4.53 7.91 -1.43
CA THR A 19 -4.42 9.00 -2.40
C THR A 19 -4.10 10.32 -1.69
N SER A 20 -4.77 10.60 -0.58
CA SER A 20 -4.55 11.83 0.19
C SER A 20 -3.14 11.88 0.80
N LEU A 21 -2.67 10.77 1.35
CA LEU A 21 -1.32 10.69 1.92
C LEU A 21 -0.25 10.84 0.85
N MET A 22 -0.44 10.17 -0.28
CA MET A 22 0.49 10.26 -1.40
C MET A 22 0.57 11.69 -1.93
N ALA A 23 -0.57 12.35 -2.10
CA ALA A 23 -0.62 13.72 -2.58
C ALA A 23 0.08 14.69 -1.60
N ALA A 24 -0.15 14.51 -0.30
CA ALA A 24 0.50 15.34 0.71
C ALA A 24 2.01 15.15 0.69
N ALA A 25 2.48 13.92 0.62
CA ALA A 25 3.91 13.61 0.56
C ALA A 25 4.54 14.06 -0.76
N ASP A 26 3.79 14.03 -1.85
CA ASP A 26 4.26 14.47 -3.17
C ASP A 26 4.60 15.96 -3.18
N GLY A 27 3.93 16.75 -2.35
CA GLY A 27 4.20 18.18 -2.21
C GLY A 27 5.49 18.50 -1.45
N LEU A 28 6.15 17.52 -0.86
CA LEU A 28 7.39 17.71 -0.13
C LEU A 28 8.59 17.56 -1.07
N HIS A 29 9.72 18.20 -0.70
CA HIS A 29 10.99 17.90 -1.36
C HIS A 29 11.39 16.45 -1.07
N ASP A 30 12.12 15.84 -1.98
CA ASP A 30 12.54 14.44 -1.82
C ASP A 30 13.35 14.25 -0.54
N SER A 31 14.24 15.19 -0.22
CA SER A 31 15.02 15.12 1.03
C SER A 31 14.12 15.09 2.27
N ALA A 32 13.00 15.81 2.25
CA ALA A 32 12.04 15.80 3.36
C ALA A 32 11.28 14.48 3.45
N ARG A 33 10.95 13.88 2.31
CA ARG A 33 10.29 12.57 2.27
C ARG A 33 11.17 11.48 2.88
N TRP A 34 12.48 11.54 2.66
CA TRP A 34 13.44 10.52 3.10
C TRP A 34 14.14 10.87 4.41
N GLN A 35 13.83 12.02 5.01
CA GLN A 35 14.44 12.43 6.26
C GLN A 35 14.04 11.48 7.40
N ASP A 36 15.03 11.00 8.16
CA ASP A 36 14.80 10.19 9.35
C ASP A 36 14.14 11.07 10.40
N ARG A 37 12.95 10.69 10.84
CA ARG A 37 12.16 11.45 11.83
C ARG A 37 12.01 10.69 13.14
N GLY A 38 12.79 9.63 13.34
CA GLY A 38 12.71 8.82 14.56
C GLY A 38 11.51 7.88 14.61
N ALA A 39 10.77 7.72 13.50
CA ALA A 39 9.67 6.77 13.41
C ALA A 39 10.22 5.35 13.22
N PHE A 40 9.34 4.34 13.43
CA PHE A 40 9.74 2.95 13.29
C PHE A 40 10.38 2.66 11.92
N PHE A 41 9.80 3.18 10.85
CA PHE A 41 10.33 3.05 9.48
C PHE A 41 11.15 4.26 9.05
N ARG A 42 11.59 5.10 10.00
CA ARG A 42 12.46 6.26 9.83
C ARG A 42 11.78 7.44 9.13
N SER A 43 11.52 7.33 7.83
CA SER A 43 11.04 8.44 7.02
C SER A 43 9.58 8.28 6.60
N ILE A 44 9.00 9.37 6.09
CA ILE A 44 7.67 9.35 5.49
C ILE A 44 7.63 8.38 4.31
N ALA A 45 8.63 8.48 3.41
CA ALA A 45 8.67 7.63 2.23
C ALA A 45 8.82 6.16 2.58
N GLU A 46 9.65 5.81 3.56
CA GLU A 46 9.82 4.43 4.00
C GLU A 46 8.54 3.88 4.64
N THR A 47 7.85 4.72 5.42
CA THR A 47 6.58 4.33 6.03
C THR A 47 5.51 4.04 4.98
N LEU A 48 5.39 4.93 3.98
CA LEU A 48 4.43 4.72 2.89
C LEU A 48 4.78 3.50 2.05
N ASN A 49 6.08 3.24 1.84
CA ASN A 49 6.54 2.03 1.17
C ASN A 49 6.14 0.77 1.93
N HIS A 50 6.27 0.79 3.26
CA HIS A 50 5.86 -0.33 4.09
C HIS A 50 4.37 -0.60 3.96
N ILE A 51 3.55 0.44 4.02
CA ILE A 51 2.09 0.31 3.90
C ILE A 51 1.74 -0.27 2.53
N LEU A 52 2.38 0.19 1.46
CA LEU A 52 2.17 -0.36 0.12
C LEU A 52 2.52 -1.84 0.06
N GLY A 53 3.64 -2.23 0.66
CA GLY A 53 4.05 -3.63 0.71
C GLY A 53 3.02 -4.51 1.45
N ASP A 54 2.48 -4.01 2.55
CA ASP A 54 1.42 -4.71 3.28
C ASP A 54 0.16 -4.85 2.43
N ASP A 55 -0.23 -3.79 1.73
CA ASP A 55 -1.42 -3.81 0.89
C ASP A 55 -1.26 -4.79 -0.27
N ILE A 56 -0.08 -4.85 -0.89
CA ILE A 56 0.21 -5.82 -1.95
C ILE A 56 0.11 -7.25 -1.42
N THR A 57 0.62 -7.51 -0.23
CA THR A 57 0.54 -8.82 0.41
C THR A 57 -0.92 -9.21 0.68
N TRP A 58 -1.69 -8.30 1.26
CA TRP A 58 -3.11 -8.55 1.54
C TRP A 58 -3.92 -8.74 0.27
N LEU A 59 -3.63 -7.95 -0.77
CA LEU A 59 -4.30 -8.09 -2.06
C LEU A 59 -4.05 -9.49 -2.65
N ALA A 60 -2.82 -9.98 -2.54
CA ALA A 60 -2.51 -11.35 -2.98
C ALA A 60 -3.36 -12.39 -2.25
N ARG A 61 -3.56 -12.22 -0.94
CA ARG A 61 -4.43 -13.11 -0.17
C ARG A 61 -5.89 -13.01 -0.60
N LEU A 62 -6.37 -11.79 -0.79
CA LEU A 62 -7.75 -11.56 -1.21
C LEU A 62 -8.04 -12.11 -2.59
N GLU A 63 -7.06 -12.09 -3.47
CA GLU A 63 -7.17 -12.64 -4.83
C GLU A 63 -6.94 -14.15 -4.89
N GLY A 64 -6.67 -14.80 -3.76
CA GLY A 64 -6.43 -16.24 -3.70
C GLY A 64 -5.03 -16.67 -4.15
N ARG A 65 -4.09 -15.75 -4.30
CA ARG A 65 -2.70 -16.04 -4.65
C ARG A 65 -1.91 -16.35 -3.39
N GLN A 66 -2.27 -17.45 -2.74
CA GLN A 66 -1.79 -17.79 -1.40
C GLN A 66 -0.27 -17.99 -1.34
N ALA A 67 0.31 -18.68 -2.33
CA ALA A 67 1.75 -18.94 -2.37
C ALA A 67 2.52 -17.62 -2.46
N GLU A 68 2.05 -16.69 -3.27
CA GLU A 68 2.67 -15.36 -3.38
C GLU A 68 2.51 -14.54 -2.10
N ALA A 69 1.35 -14.62 -1.46
CA ALA A 69 1.10 -13.93 -0.20
C ALA A 69 2.05 -14.45 0.90
N GLU A 70 2.28 -15.74 0.97
CA GLU A 70 3.21 -16.33 1.92
C GLU A 70 4.64 -15.89 1.64
N ARG A 71 5.05 -15.88 0.37
CA ARG A 71 6.37 -15.42 -0.02
C ARG A 71 6.60 -13.95 0.36
N LEU A 72 5.62 -13.10 0.11
CA LEU A 72 5.70 -11.68 0.45
C LEU A 72 5.70 -11.46 1.96
N GLY A 73 4.82 -12.15 2.68
CA GLY A 73 4.72 -12.05 4.14
C GLY A 73 5.98 -12.49 4.86
N ALA A 74 6.68 -13.49 4.33
CA ALA A 74 7.92 -13.99 4.92
C ALA A 74 9.07 -12.97 4.85
N ARG A 75 8.92 -11.90 4.08
CA ARG A 75 9.95 -10.86 3.92
C ARG A 75 9.78 -9.70 4.91
N PHE A 76 8.95 -9.88 5.90
CA PHE A 76 8.76 -8.84 6.92
C PHE A 76 9.80 -9.00 8.07
N PRO A 77 10.43 -7.91 8.60
CA PRO A 77 10.39 -6.57 8.02
C PRO A 77 11.10 -6.57 6.67
N TYR A 78 10.60 -5.83 5.71
CA TYR A 78 11.10 -5.89 4.34
C TYR A 78 12.61 -5.60 4.30
N THR A 79 13.36 -6.58 3.81
CA THR A 79 14.82 -6.48 3.70
C THR A 79 15.26 -5.81 2.41
N ASP A 80 14.34 -5.67 1.45
CA ASP A 80 14.61 -5.03 0.18
C ASP A 80 14.66 -3.51 0.36
N ALA A 81 15.45 -2.87 -0.48
CA ALA A 81 15.48 -1.42 -0.51
C ALA A 81 14.08 -0.88 -0.83
N PRO A 82 13.66 0.20 -0.16
CA PRO A 82 12.37 0.80 -0.50
C PRO A 82 12.39 1.35 -1.93
N ARG A 83 11.21 1.38 -2.56
CA ARG A 83 11.03 1.93 -3.89
C ARG A 83 11.37 3.43 -3.88
N ASP A 84 11.97 3.94 -4.95
CA ASP A 84 12.08 5.38 -5.10
C ASP A 84 10.68 6.00 -5.21
N TRP A 85 10.59 7.32 -5.10
CA TRP A 85 9.28 7.98 -5.03
C TRP A 85 8.44 7.79 -6.29
N LYS A 86 9.07 7.83 -7.45
CA LYS A 86 8.37 7.60 -8.72
C LYS A 86 7.78 6.20 -8.78
N THR A 87 8.60 5.20 -8.47
CA THR A 87 8.17 3.79 -8.46
C THR A 87 7.09 3.56 -7.42
N TYR A 88 7.23 4.14 -6.23
CA TYR A 88 6.20 4.05 -5.20
C TYR A 88 4.86 4.56 -5.72
N LYS A 89 4.84 5.73 -6.35
CA LYS A 89 3.58 6.30 -6.87
C LYS A 89 2.93 5.40 -7.91
N GLU A 90 3.73 4.86 -8.82
CA GLU A 90 3.23 3.95 -9.87
C GLU A 90 2.65 2.68 -9.27
N GLU A 91 3.36 2.06 -8.36
CA GLU A 91 2.90 0.82 -7.72
C GLU A 91 1.74 1.06 -6.76
N ARG A 92 1.71 2.22 -6.07
CA ARG A 92 0.58 2.58 -5.22
C ARG A 92 -0.70 2.72 -6.06
N GLN A 93 -0.61 3.39 -7.18
CA GLN A 93 -1.76 3.56 -8.08
C GLN A 93 -2.22 2.22 -8.65
N ALA A 94 -1.29 1.34 -9.02
CA ALA A 94 -1.62 0.01 -9.51
C ALA A 94 -2.31 -0.83 -8.45
N ALA A 95 -1.83 -0.78 -7.21
CA ALA A 95 -2.43 -1.51 -6.09
C ALA A 95 -3.83 -0.99 -5.78
N ASN A 96 -4.03 0.32 -5.83
CA ASN A 96 -5.35 0.93 -5.63
C ASN A 96 -6.33 0.46 -6.70
N ALA A 97 -5.91 0.44 -7.96
CA ALA A 97 -6.75 -0.02 -9.08
C ALA A 97 -7.10 -1.51 -8.93
N ALA A 98 -6.15 -2.33 -8.53
CA ALA A 98 -6.37 -3.76 -8.29
C ALA A 98 -7.36 -3.99 -7.14
N LEU A 99 -7.29 -3.16 -6.10
CA LEU A 99 -8.20 -3.26 -4.97
C LEU A 99 -9.64 -2.90 -5.39
N VAL A 100 -9.81 -1.88 -6.23
CA VAL A 100 -11.12 -1.54 -6.80
C VAL A 100 -11.68 -2.71 -7.60
N THR A 101 -10.86 -3.28 -8.48
CA THR A 101 -11.27 -4.43 -9.30
C THR A 101 -11.70 -5.61 -8.43
N TRP A 102 -10.93 -5.91 -7.38
CA TRP A 102 -11.30 -6.96 -6.44
C TRP A 102 -12.67 -6.69 -5.81
N ALA A 103 -12.89 -5.48 -5.31
CA ALA A 103 -14.14 -5.11 -4.64
C ALA A 103 -15.33 -5.16 -5.58
N GLU A 104 -15.15 -4.74 -6.85
CA GLU A 104 -16.21 -4.77 -7.85
C GLU A 104 -16.60 -6.19 -8.25
N ASN A 105 -15.68 -7.14 -8.15
CA ASN A 105 -15.91 -8.53 -8.51
C ASN A 105 -16.42 -9.41 -7.37
N LEU A 106 -16.66 -8.81 -6.20
CA LEU A 106 -17.28 -9.54 -5.09
C LEU A 106 -18.75 -9.81 -5.38
N SER A 107 -19.19 -11.03 -5.07
CA SER A 107 -20.59 -11.46 -5.28
C SER A 107 -21.18 -12.05 -4.02
#